data_e288a736e73e6265ca07c71d5e47cfff
#
_entry.id   e288a736e73e6265ca07c71d5e47cfff
#
_cell.length_a   1.000
_cell.length_b   1.000
_cell.length_c   1.000
_cell.angle_alpha   90.00
_cell.angle_beta   90.00
_cell.angle_gamma   90.00
#
_symmetry.space_group_name_H-M   'P 1'
#
loop_
_entity.id
_entity.type
_entity.pdbx_description
1 polymer ?
#
loop_
_entity_poly.entity_id
_entity_poly.type
_entity_poly.pdbx_seq_one_letter_code
_entity_poly.pdbx_strand_id
1 'polypeptide(L)'
;MSSKTPDAWISERSKLFDSSGIRKVFELAAKLKDPVNLSIGQPDFDVPQPVKDACIDAIQHGKNAYSLTQGIAPLREKLQQQINARYGHEDRQVFITSGTSGGLVLAMLSMINPGDEVIVFDPYFVMYTALVKMVGGVPVLIDTYPDFRIDVDKVKAAISPRTKMILFNSPSNPTGITPTAEETRDLALLADKHGIAIISDEIYSQFVYDGELNTPADTNPQTIVIDGFSKSHARTGWRVGWLHGPKAVVETMIKIQQYSFVCAPQPAQWASLAAMDVDMAGYRADYQHKRDMLLDGLKGYYEFTKPGGAFYLFPKAPNGLGGAEFVTQAIEKGLLIIPGNVFSNRDTHFRISYAASDKTIQRGIEILRQLAS
;
A
#
# COMPACT_ATOMS: atom_id res chain seq x y z
N MET A 1 17.61 -26.12 37.40
CA MET A 1 17.45 -24.91 36.59
C MET A 1 16.71 -25.31 35.30
N SER A 2 15.48 -24.87 35.13
CA SER A 2 14.70 -25.16 33.90
C SER A 2 15.42 -24.50 32.73
N SER A 3 15.83 -25.29 31.72
CA SER A 3 16.37 -24.77 30.47
C SER A 3 15.28 -23.93 29.78
N LYS A 4 15.46 -22.62 29.69
CA LYS A 4 14.54 -21.77 28.92
C LYS A 4 14.53 -22.31 27.49
N THR A 5 13.37 -22.64 26.98
CA THR A 5 13.18 -23.02 25.57
C THR A 5 13.40 -21.77 24.71
N PRO A 6 13.83 -21.90 23.42
CA PRO A 6 13.97 -20.76 22.51
C PRO A 6 12.74 -19.86 22.42
N ASP A 7 11.54 -20.40 22.61
CA ASP A 7 10.28 -19.62 22.62
C ASP A 7 10.23 -18.56 23.72
N ALA A 8 10.95 -18.78 24.85
CA ALA A 8 11.07 -17.79 25.91
C ALA A 8 11.92 -16.55 25.54
N TRP A 9 12.62 -16.58 24.42
CA TRP A 9 13.40 -15.45 23.90
C TRP A 9 12.58 -14.54 22.97
N ILE A 10 11.40 -15.03 22.51
CA ILE A 10 10.51 -14.29 21.61
C ILE A 10 9.82 -13.18 22.41
N SER A 11 9.93 -11.94 21.92
CA SER A 11 9.29 -10.79 22.56
C SER A 11 7.76 -10.88 22.44
N GLU A 12 7.03 -10.40 23.46
CA GLU A 12 5.56 -10.41 23.44
C GLU A 12 4.99 -9.63 22.24
N ARG A 13 5.64 -8.54 21.84
CA ARG A 13 5.20 -7.77 20.67
C ARG A 13 5.21 -8.58 19.37
N SER A 14 6.11 -9.54 19.22
CA SER A 14 6.20 -10.39 18.02
C SER A 14 5.07 -11.43 17.96
N LYS A 15 4.37 -11.68 19.08
CA LYS A 15 3.23 -12.59 19.17
C LYS A 15 1.88 -11.90 18.86
N LEU A 16 1.86 -10.55 18.70
CA LEU A 16 0.64 -9.77 18.48
C LEU A 16 0.12 -9.81 17.04
N PHE A 17 0.86 -10.42 16.14
CA PHE A 17 0.49 -10.56 14.72
C PHE A 17 1.06 -11.84 14.14
N ASP A 18 0.30 -12.44 13.21
CA ASP A 18 0.71 -13.65 12.49
C ASP A 18 1.42 -13.33 11.18
N SER A 19 2.02 -14.35 10.57
CA SER A 19 2.49 -14.23 9.19
C SER A 19 1.33 -13.89 8.27
N SER A 20 1.58 -12.97 7.31
CA SER A 20 0.56 -12.48 6.37
C SER A 20 -0.22 -13.63 5.70
N GLY A 21 -1.55 -13.59 5.75
CA GLY A 21 -2.43 -14.53 5.03
C GLY A 21 -2.18 -14.60 3.52
N ILE A 22 -1.63 -13.52 2.95
CA ILE A 22 -1.18 -13.48 1.54
C ILE A 22 -0.10 -14.55 1.30
N ARG A 23 0.85 -14.72 2.23
CA ARG A 23 1.92 -15.71 2.11
C ARG A 23 1.39 -17.14 2.09
N LYS A 24 0.36 -17.44 2.85
CA LYS A 24 -0.27 -18.78 2.86
C LYS A 24 -0.83 -19.16 1.49
N VAL A 25 -1.42 -18.20 0.76
CA VAL A 25 -1.92 -18.44 -0.60
C VAL A 25 -0.77 -18.71 -1.57
N PHE A 26 0.37 -18.05 -1.43
CA PHE A 26 1.58 -18.35 -2.23
C PHE A 26 2.10 -19.78 -2.01
N GLU A 27 2.10 -20.25 -0.77
CA GLU A 27 2.52 -21.61 -0.43
C GLU A 27 1.58 -22.67 -1.01
N LEU A 28 0.28 -22.36 -1.10
CA LEU A 28 -0.71 -23.21 -1.75
C LEU A 28 -0.54 -23.18 -3.30
N ALA A 29 -0.27 -22.00 -3.85
CA ALA A 29 -0.01 -21.82 -5.28
C ALA A 29 1.11 -22.74 -5.81
N ALA A 30 2.17 -22.89 -5.03
CA ALA A 30 3.33 -23.72 -5.39
C ALA A 30 2.99 -25.22 -5.55
N LYS A 31 1.83 -25.65 -5.05
CA LYS A 31 1.37 -27.06 -5.14
C LYS A 31 0.45 -27.33 -6.33
N LEU A 32 -0.05 -26.28 -6.99
CA LEU A 32 -0.98 -26.39 -8.10
C LEU A 32 -0.25 -26.41 -9.45
N LYS A 33 -0.79 -27.16 -10.39
CA LYS A 33 -0.28 -27.20 -11.77
C LYS A 33 -1.05 -26.17 -12.62
N ASP A 34 -0.34 -25.16 -13.14
CA ASP A 34 -0.90 -24.07 -13.98
C ASP A 34 -2.11 -23.32 -13.37
N PRO A 35 -2.00 -22.82 -12.12
CA PRO A 35 -3.12 -22.11 -11.51
C PRO A 35 -3.37 -20.76 -12.19
N VAL A 36 -4.63 -20.33 -12.22
CA VAL A 36 -5.00 -18.96 -12.55
C VAL A 36 -4.70 -18.07 -11.35
N ASN A 37 -3.64 -17.28 -11.43
CA ASN A 37 -3.18 -16.50 -10.28
C ASN A 37 -3.61 -15.03 -10.36
N LEU A 38 -4.63 -14.67 -9.59
CA LEU A 38 -5.15 -13.31 -9.39
C LEU A 38 -4.98 -12.87 -7.93
N SER A 39 -3.98 -13.39 -7.22
CA SER A 39 -3.69 -13.08 -5.81
C SER A 39 -2.55 -12.08 -5.62
N ILE A 40 -1.64 -11.95 -6.61
CA ILE A 40 -0.37 -11.25 -6.46
C ILE A 40 -0.56 -9.74 -6.55
N GLY A 41 -0.09 -9.02 -5.54
CA GLY A 41 -0.14 -7.55 -5.48
C GLY A 41 1.12 -6.89 -6.06
N GLN A 42 1.55 -7.29 -7.25
CA GLN A 42 2.67 -6.67 -7.98
C GLN A 42 2.33 -6.52 -9.46
N PRO A 43 2.91 -5.53 -10.16
CA PRO A 43 2.71 -5.35 -11.60
C PRO A 43 3.10 -6.60 -12.40
N ASP A 44 2.41 -6.83 -13.51
CA ASP A 44 2.61 -7.96 -14.44
C ASP A 44 3.50 -7.60 -15.64
N PHE A 45 3.94 -6.36 -15.72
CA PHE A 45 4.95 -5.92 -16.68
C PHE A 45 6.34 -5.84 -16.04
N ASP A 46 7.39 -5.84 -16.88
CA ASP A 46 8.77 -5.73 -16.40
C ASP A 46 9.20 -4.27 -16.22
N VAL A 47 10.27 -4.05 -15.48
CA VAL A 47 10.88 -2.74 -15.29
C VAL A 47 11.18 -2.09 -16.65
N PRO A 48 10.79 -0.83 -16.90
CA PRO A 48 11.09 -0.14 -18.15
C PRO A 48 12.60 -0.12 -18.45
N GLN A 49 12.96 -0.32 -19.73
CA GLN A 49 14.36 -0.49 -20.12
C GLN A 49 15.28 0.66 -19.69
N PRO A 50 14.90 1.97 -19.84
CA PRO A 50 15.75 3.07 -19.39
C PRO A 50 16.09 3.02 -17.90
N VAL A 51 15.19 2.47 -17.09
CA VAL A 51 15.36 2.31 -15.63
C VAL A 51 16.34 1.18 -15.31
N LYS A 52 16.29 0.06 -16.08
CA LYS A 52 17.27 -1.02 -15.97
C LYS A 52 18.66 -0.54 -16.35
N ASP A 53 18.77 0.15 -17.48
CA ASP A 53 20.04 0.65 -18.00
C ASP A 53 20.70 1.62 -17.01
N ALA A 54 19.95 2.52 -16.40
CA ALA A 54 20.45 3.43 -15.36
C ALA A 54 20.94 2.69 -14.12
N CYS A 55 20.30 1.56 -13.74
CA CYS A 55 20.77 0.73 -12.63
C CYS A 55 22.09 0.02 -12.97
N ILE A 56 22.20 -0.57 -14.16
CA ILE A 56 23.39 -1.24 -14.66
C ILE A 56 24.56 -0.25 -14.74
N ASP A 57 24.31 0.93 -15.32
CA ASP A 57 25.29 2.00 -15.41
C ASP A 57 25.82 2.42 -14.03
N ALA A 58 24.92 2.61 -13.08
CA ALA A 58 25.29 2.96 -11.71
C ALA A 58 26.21 1.90 -11.06
N ILE A 59 25.92 0.60 -11.27
CA ILE A 59 26.74 -0.49 -10.77
C ILE A 59 28.12 -0.48 -11.43
N GLN A 60 28.18 -0.34 -12.76
CA GLN A 60 29.41 -0.35 -13.55
C GLN A 60 30.32 0.85 -13.23
N HIS A 61 29.73 2.01 -12.93
CA HIS A 61 30.47 3.23 -12.57
C HIS A 61 30.68 3.40 -11.06
N GLY A 62 30.64 2.32 -10.29
CA GLY A 62 31.07 2.30 -8.89
C GLY A 62 30.09 2.94 -7.91
N LYS A 63 28.81 3.14 -8.25
CA LYS A 63 27.79 3.65 -7.33
C LYS A 63 27.29 2.55 -6.38
N ASN A 64 28.21 1.84 -5.70
CA ASN A 64 27.92 0.64 -4.91
C ASN A 64 28.10 0.85 -3.40
N ALA A 65 28.66 2.01 -2.99
CA ALA A 65 28.86 2.35 -1.58
C ALA A 65 27.57 2.84 -0.92
N TYR A 66 27.62 3.08 0.39
CA TYR A 66 26.54 3.77 1.09
C TYR A 66 26.32 5.17 0.48
N SER A 67 25.05 5.51 0.25
CA SER A 67 24.69 6.91 0.01
C SER A 67 24.51 7.66 1.35
N LEU A 68 24.25 8.95 1.28
CA LEU A 68 23.72 9.67 2.44
C LEU A 68 22.42 8.98 2.89
N THR A 69 22.18 8.97 4.18
CA THR A 69 21.00 8.31 4.79
C THR A 69 19.69 8.80 4.16
N GLN A 70 19.57 10.09 3.89
CA GLN A 70 18.39 10.68 3.27
C GLN A 70 18.27 10.42 1.77
N GLY A 71 19.24 9.76 1.14
CA GLY A 71 19.28 9.45 -0.28
C GLY A 71 20.22 10.34 -1.10
N ILE A 72 20.46 9.97 -2.36
CA ILE A 72 21.32 10.72 -3.27
C ILE A 72 20.73 12.10 -3.60
N ALA A 73 21.58 13.13 -3.68
CA ALA A 73 21.14 14.50 -3.88
C ALA A 73 20.30 14.69 -5.17
N PRO A 74 20.72 14.19 -6.37
CA PRO A 74 19.95 14.40 -7.58
C PRO A 74 18.51 13.90 -7.52
N LEU A 75 18.28 12.72 -6.89
CA LEU A 75 16.93 12.17 -6.75
C LEU A 75 16.07 13.00 -5.78
N ARG A 76 16.66 13.37 -4.64
CA ARG A 76 15.96 14.20 -3.65
C ARG A 76 15.60 15.58 -4.20
N GLU A 77 16.52 16.23 -4.89
CA GLU A 77 16.32 17.55 -5.48
C GLU A 77 15.23 17.53 -6.54
N LYS A 78 15.22 16.54 -7.43
CA LYS A 78 14.19 16.39 -8.47
C LYS A 78 12.80 16.13 -7.87
N LEU A 79 12.71 15.26 -6.85
CA LEU A 79 11.47 15.03 -6.10
C LEU A 79 11.04 16.29 -5.36
N GLN A 80 11.97 16.99 -4.67
CA GLN A 80 11.66 18.22 -3.94
C GLN A 80 11.11 19.32 -4.86
N GLN A 81 11.66 19.46 -6.08
CA GLN A 81 11.14 20.39 -7.07
C GLN A 81 9.70 20.07 -7.46
N GLN A 82 9.37 18.79 -7.70
CA GLN A 82 7.99 18.37 -8.00
C GLN A 82 7.04 18.62 -6.83
N ILE A 83 7.47 18.34 -5.59
CA ILE A 83 6.68 18.57 -4.38
C ILE A 83 6.42 20.06 -4.17
N ASN A 84 7.44 20.91 -4.31
CA ASN A 84 7.30 22.35 -4.17
C ASN A 84 6.37 22.94 -5.23
N ALA A 85 6.45 22.45 -6.47
CA ALA A 85 5.56 22.89 -7.56
C ALA A 85 4.11 22.51 -7.32
N ARG A 86 3.86 21.32 -6.71
CA ARG A 86 2.50 20.81 -6.43
C ARG A 86 1.86 21.49 -5.22
N TYR A 87 2.55 21.51 -4.08
CA TYR A 87 1.93 21.85 -2.80
C TYR A 87 2.17 23.30 -2.35
N GLY A 88 3.21 23.98 -2.85
CA GLY A 88 3.54 25.35 -2.44
C GLY A 88 3.88 25.52 -0.95
N HIS A 89 4.15 24.44 -0.22
CA HIS A 89 4.46 24.47 1.21
C HIS A 89 5.97 24.53 1.46
N GLU A 90 6.44 25.59 2.13
CA GLU A 90 7.87 25.84 2.35
C GLU A 90 8.54 24.84 3.30
N ASP A 91 7.80 24.26 4.26
CA ASP A 91 8.35 23.38 5.32
C ASP A 91 8.22 21.89 4.97
N ARG A 92 8.26 21.51 3.70
CA ARG A 92 8.23 20.09 3.29
C ARG A 92 9.60 19.61 2.83
N GLN A 93 10.05 18.51 3.40
CA GLN A 93 11.31 17.87 3.05
C GLN A 93 11.09 16.48 2.47
N VAL A 94 11.82 16.17 1.39
CA VAL A 94 11.86 14.83 0.77
C VAL A 94 12.95 13.97 1.41
N PHE A 95 12.65 12.70 1.53
CA PHE A 95 13.51 11.67 2.10
C PHE A 95 13.34 10.32 1.39
N ILE A 96 14.46 9.69 0.98
CA ILE A 96 14.44 8.40 0.28
C ILE A 96 14.47 7.25 1.28
N THR A 97 13.54 6.32 1.14
CA THR A 97 13.33 5.21 2.07
C THR A 97 13.60 3.85 1.43
N SER A 98 13.77 2.81 2.25
CA SER A 98 13.89 1.41 1.80
C SER A 98 12.52 0.85 1.37
N GLY A 99 11.97 1.39 0.28
CA GLY A 99 10.59 1.21 -0.17
C GLY A 99 9.60 1.95 0.73
N THR A 100 8.33 2.00 0.32
CA THR A 100 7.24 2.58 1.13
C THR A 100 7.10 1.86 2.47
N SER A 101 7.32 0.54 2.51
CA SER A 101 7.34 -0.23 3.76
C SER A 101 8.35 0.30 4.76
N GLY A 102 9.56 0.66 4.30
CA GLY A 102 10.57 1.31 5.15
C GLY A 102 10.09 2.67 5.66
N GLY A 103 9.43 3.47 4.82
CA GLY A 103 8.83 4.74 5.21
C GLY A 103 7.77 4.57 6.29
N LEU A 104 6.87 3.59 6.15
CA LEU A 104 5.84 3.27 7.15
C LEU A 104 6.45 2.83 8.48
N VAL A 105 7.48 1.97 8.46
CA VAL A 105 8.21 1.55 9.69
C VAL A 105 8.82 2.75 10.39
N LEU A 106 9.49 3.63 9.64
CA LEU A 106 10.13 4.83 10.20
C LEU A 106 9.09 5.81 10.79
N ALA A 107 7.94 5.98 10.13
CA ALA A 107 6.84 6.78 10.63
C ALA A 107 6.32 6.25 11.98
N MET A 108 6.06 4.94 12.07
CA MET A 108 5.62 4.32 13.32
C MET A 108 6.64 4.47 14.43
N LEU A 109 7.93 4.17 14.17
CA LEU A 109 9.01 4.28 15.16
C LEU A 109 9.26 5.72 15.63
N SER A 110 8.99 6.71 14.77
CA SER A 110 9.26 8.11 15.10
C SER A 110 8.10 8.82 15.80
N MET A 111 6.85 8.34 15.62
CA MET A 111 5.67 9.11 15.99
C MET A 111 4.75 8.41 16.99
N ILE A 112 4.83 7.09 17.17
CA ILE A 112 3.92 6.31 17.99
C ILE A 112 4.62 5.78 19.24
N ASN A 113 4.07 6.10 20.41
CA ASN A 113 4.45 5.52 21.69
C ASN A 113 3.54 4.33 22.04
N PRO A 114 3.97 3.45 22.95
CA PRO A 114 3.08 2.41 23.48
C PRO A 114 1.80 3.00 24.06
N GLY A 115 0.64 2.48 23.63
CA GLY A 115 -0.69 2.94 24.03
C GLY A 115 -1.29 4.08 23.19
N ASP A 116 -0.52 4.72 22.30
CA ASP A 116 -1.05 5.67 21.32
C ASP A 116 -2.00 4.96 20.36
N GLU A 117 -3.08 5.61 19.99
CA GLU A 117 -4.08 5.09 19.04
C GLU A 117 -3.80 5.57 17.62
N VAL A 118 -3.91 4.64 16.68
CA VAL A 118 -3.80 4.90 15.24
C VAL A 118 -5.09 4.49 14.55
N ILE A 119 -5.78 5.44 13.94
CA ILE A 119 -6.98 5.19 13.15
C ILE A 119 -6.58 4.55 11.82
N VAL A 120 -7.26 3.45 11.46
CA VAL A 120 -7.06 2.69 10.23
C VAL A 120 -8.42 2.36 9.64
N PHE A 121 -8.63 2.59 8.35
CA PHE A 121 -9.89 2.29 7.66
C PHE A 121 -9.97 0.80 7.33
N ASP A 122 -11.07 0.14 7.74
CA ASP A 122 -11.33 -1.27 7.47
C ASP A 122 -12.25 -1.39 6.22
N PRO A 123 -11.80 -2.06 5.15
CA PRO A 123 -10.62 -2.90 5.01
C PRO A 123 -9.32 -2.11 4.81
N TYR A 124 -8.17 -2.72 5.16
CA TYR A 124 -6.85 -2.10 5.21
C TYR A 124 -5.76 -2.98 4.57
N PHE A 125 -4.65 -2.37 4.21
CA PHE A 125 -3.46 -3.15 3.86
C PHE A 125 -2.87 -3.81 5.11
N VAL A 126 -2.62 -5.10 5.03
CA VAL A 126 -2.24 -5.98 6.17
C VAL A 126 -1.09 -5.46 7.04
N MET A 127 -0.19 -4.67 6.45
CA MET A 127 0.96 -4.13 7.16
C MET A 127 0.57 -3.08 8.22
N TYR A 128 -0.51 -2.33 8.05
CA TYR A 128 -0.83 -1.18 8.91
C TYR A 128 -1.06 -1.59 10.35
N THR A 129 -1.99 -2.48 10.60
CA THR A 129 -2.30 -2.95 11.97
C THR A 129 -1.13 -3.70 12.60
N ALA A 130 -0.36 -4.45 11.80
CA ALA A 130 0.85 -5.14 12.27
C ALA A 130 1.93 -4.14 12.73
N LEU A 131 2.19 -3.09 11.95
CA LEU A 131 3.18 -2.06 12.31
C LEU A 131 2.77 -1.28 13.56
N VAL A 132 1.48 -0.90 13.67
CA VAL A 132 0.96 -0.21 14.87
C VAL A 132 1.21 -1.07 16.11
N LYS A 133 0.83 -2.37 16.08
CA LYS A 133 1.07 -3.31 17.18
C LYS A 133 2.57 -3.53 17.47
N MET A 134 3.41 -3.57 16.43
CA MET A 134 4.86 -3.77 16.55
C MET A 134 5.54 -2.70 17.39
N VAL A 135 5.05 -1.45 17.33
CA VAL A 135 5.56 -0.34 18.15
C VAL A 135 4.81 -0.16 19.47
N GLY A 136 3.84 -1.03 19.76
CA GLY A 136 3.04 -0.98 21.00
C GLY A 136 1.83 -0.05 20.91
N GLY A 137 1.52 0.50 19.74
CA GLY A 137 0.32 1.28 19.49
C GLY A 137 -0.95 0.42 19.41
N VAL A 138 -2.10 1.07 19.41
CA VAL A 138 -3.42 0.46 19.36
C VAL A 138 -4.11 0.83 18.04
N PRO A 139 -4.37 -0.11 17.11
CA PRO A 139 -5.13 0.21 15.91
C PRO A 139 -6.62 0.38 16.25
N VAL A 140 -7.18 1.52 15.84
CA VAL A 140 -8.62 1.85 15.94
C VAL A 140 -9.21 1.74 14.54
N LEU A 141 -10.04 0.72 14.32
CA LEU A 141 -10.58 0.42 12.99
C LEU A 141 -11.87 1.18 12.73
N ILE A 142 -11.93 1.88 11.60
CA ILE A 142 -13.13 2.56 11.09
C ILE A 142 -13.75 1.72 10.00
N ASP A 143 -14.94 1.22 10.24
CA ASP A 143 -15.73 0.45 9.28
C ASP A 143 -16.20 1.32 8.11
N THR A 144 -15.75 1.00 6.90
CA THR A 144 -16.10 1.71 5.66
C THR A 144 -17.06 0.93 4.74
N TYR A 145 -17.53 -0.23 5.18
CA TYR A 145 -18.51 -1.01 4.42
C TYR A 145 -19.87 -0.31 4.35
N PRO A 146 -20.67 -0.52 3.26
CA PRO A 146 -20.40 -1.48 2.16
C PRO A 146 -19.67 -0.90 0.94
N ASP A 147 -19.54 0.41 0.84
CA ASP A 147 -19.06 1.15 -0.34
C ASP A 147 -17.60 1.63 -0.22
N PHE A 148 -16.97 1.37 0.93
CA PHE A 148 -15.58 1.69 1.25
C PHE A 148 -15.28 3.20 1.19
N ARG A 149 -16.29 4.02 1.48
CA ARG A 149 -16.19 5.48 1.55
C ARG A 149 -15.78 5.95 2.96
N ILE A 150 -15.15 7.11 3.02
CA ILE A 150 -14.72 7.70 4.30
C ILE A 150 -15.90 8.48 4.90
N ASP A 151 -16.38 7.99 6.03
CA ASP A 151 -17.35 8.69 6.87
C ASP A 151 -16.58 9.47 7.95
N VAL A 152 -16.46 10.78 7.76
CA VAL A 152 -15.71 11.68 8.67
C VAL A 152 -16.35 11.76 10.05
N ASP A 153 -17.67 11.58 10.17
CA ASP A 153 -18.35 11.56 11.47
C ASP A 153 -17.98 10.30 12.27
N LYS A 154 -17.84 9.15 11.61
CA LYS A 154 -17.30 7.93 12.26
C LYS A 154 -15.85 8.13 12.72
N VAL A 155 -15.01 8.78 11.91
CA VAL A 155 -13.64 9.12 12.30
C VAL A 155 -13.65 10.04 13.53
N LYS A 156 -14.45 11.09 13.50
CA LYS A 156 -14.60 12.05 14.61
C LYS A 156 -15.06 11.36 15.91
N ALA A 157 -16.01 10.44 15.82
CA ALA A 157 -16.53 9.71 16.98
C ALA A 157 -15.47 8.75 17.59
N ALA A 158 -14.49 8.30 16.80
CA ALA A 158 -13.42 7.42 17.24
C ALA A 158 -12.19 8.15 17.82
N ILE A 159 -12.12 9.48 17.68
CA ILE A 159 -11.01 10.27 18.24
C ILE A 159 -11.08 10.29 19.77
N SER A 160 -9.97 9.95 20.40
CA SER A 160 -9.75 10.01 21.84
C SER A 160 -8.51 10.86 22.18
N PRO A 161 -8.24 11.16 23.45
CA PRO A 161 -6.99 11.81 23.86
C PRO A 161 -5.71 11.03 23.53
N ARG A 162 -5.82 9.73 23.18
CA ARG A 162 -4.72 8.88 22.78
C ARG A 162 -4.56 8.80 21.25
N THR A 163 -5.50 9.32 20.49
CA THR A 163 -5.43 9.28 19.01
C THR A 163 -4.29 10.16 18.54
N LYS A 164 -3.30 9.55 17.91
CA LYS A 164 -2.06 10.20 17.47
C LYS A 164 -1.96 10.35 15.95
N MET A 165 -2.54 9.39 15.22
CA MET A 165 -2.33 9.28 13.79
C MET A 165 -3.54 8.68 13.08
N ILE A 166 -3.73 9.08 11.82
CA ILE A 166 -4.63 8.45 10.86
C ILE A 166 -3.78 7.88 9.72
N LEU A 167 -3.94 6.59 9.42
CA LEU A 167 -3.39 5.95 8.24
C LEU A 167 -4.41 6.00 7.11
N PHE A 168 -4.10 6.77 6.09
CA PHE A 168 -4.88 6.93 4.87
C PHE A 168 -4.15 6.25 3.71
N ASN A 169 -4.87 5.54 2.81
CA ASN A 169 -4.31 4.89 1.64
C ASN A 169 -5.17 5.14 0.41
N SER A 170 -4.62 5.80 -0.59
CA SER A 170 -5.32 6.11 -1.84
C SER A 170 -4.37 6.09 -3.05
N PRO A 171 -4.77 5.40 -4.13
CA PRO A 171 -5.82 4.37 -4.24
C PRO A 171 -5.62 3.22 -3.28
N SER A 172 -6.71 2.67 -2.74
CA SER A 172 -6.67 1.74 -1.61
C SER A 172 -6.33 0.30 -2.01
N ASN A 173 -5.58 -0.39 -1.18
CA ASN A 173 -5.45 -1.84 -1.15
C ASN A 173 -6.16 -2.36 0.12
N PRO A 174 -7.23 -3.18 0.02
CA PRO A 174 -7.56 -4.09 -1.08
C PRO A 174 -8.63 -3.62 -2.07
N THR A 175 -9.29 -2.47 -1.87
CA THR A 175 -10.55 -2.12 -2.55
C THR A 175 -10.37 -1.44 -3.91
N GLY A 176 -9.23 -0.82 -4.17
CA GLY A 176 -9.01 0.04 -5.33
C GLY A 176 -9.78 1.37 -5.29
N ILE A 177 -10.48 1.67 -4.21
CA ILE A 177 -11.27 2.90 -4.07
C ILE A 177 -10.34 4.12 -3.98
N THR A 178 -10.78 5.19 -4.63
CA THR A 178 -10.21 6.54 -4.53
C THR A 178 -11.24 7.43 -3.82
N PRO A 179 -10.91 8.04 -2.69
CA PRO A 179 -11.79 8.99 -2.03
C PRO A 179 -12.06 10.22 -2.89
N THR A 180 -13.21 10.88 -2.69
CA THR A 180 -13.51 12.16 -3.32
C THR A 180 -12.64 13.29 -2.74
N ALA A 181 -12.58 14.41 -3.46
CA ALA A 181 -11.92 15.62 -2.96
C ALA A 181 -12.55 16.12 -1.64
N GLU A 182 -13.88 15.97 -1.49
CA GLU A 182 -14.61 16.36 -0.28
C GLU A 182 -14.23 15.48 0.90
N GLU A 183 -14.28 14.13 0.76
CA GLU A 183 -13.88 13.19 1.81
C GLU A 183 -12.45 13.44 2.28
N THR A 184 -11.54 13.65 1.32
CA THR A 184 -10.12 13.86 1.60
C THR A 184 -9.88 15.19 2.31
N ARG A 185 -10.55 16.28 1.86
CA ARG A 185 -10.49 17.60 2.48
C ARG A 185 -11.04 17.58 3.90
N ASP A 186 -12.21 17.00 4.10
CA ASP A 186 -12.90 17.02 5.39
C ASP A 186 -12.14 16.17 6.42
N LEU A 187 -11.54 15.04 5.99
CA LEU A 187 -10.62 14.25 6.82
C LEU A 187 -9.38 15.08 7.23
N ALA A 188 -8.78 15.79 6.25
CA ALA A 188 -7.61 16.63 6.50
C ALA A 188 -7.89 17.76 7.49
N LEU A 189 -9.03 18.44 7.36
CA LEU A 189 -9.47 19.49 8.27
C LEU A 189 -9.79 18.95 9.67
N LEU A 190 -10.42 17.77 9.76
CA LEU A 190 -10.69 17.12 11.04
C LEU A 190 -9.39 16.80 11.77
N ALA A 191 -8.41 16.20 11.07
CA ALA A 191 -7.12 15.86 11.65
C ALA A 191 -6.35 17.09 12.13
N ASP A 192 -6.31 18.15 11.33
CA ASP A 192 -5.66 19.43 11.68
C ASP A 192 -6.28 20.04 12.94
N LYS A 193 -7.61 20.10 13.00
CA LYS A 193 -8.38 20.62 14.16
C LYS A 193 -8.05 19.90 15.46
N HIS A 194 -7.76 18.60 15.39
CA HIS A 194 -7.45 17.77 16.57
C HIS A 194 -5.95 17.56 16.81
N GLY A 195 -5.07 18.15 16.00
CA GLY A 195 -3.63 17.97 16.09
C GLY A 195 -3.18 16.54 15.83
N ILE A 196 -3.90 15.80 14.98
CA ILE A 196 -3.64 14.40 14.64
C ILE A 196 -2.84 14.35 13.34
N ALA A 197 -1.75 13.58 13.31
CA ALA A 197 -0.96 13.38 12.11
C ALA A 197 -1.71 12.51 11.08
N ILE A 198 -1.55 12.82 9.79
CA ILE A 198 -1.99 11.93 8.70
C ILE A 198 -0.76 11.35 8.01
N ILE A 199 -0.71 10.02 7.88
CA ILE A 199 0.17 9.33 6.93
C ILE A 199 -0.68 8.96 5.72
N SER A 200 -0.34 9.51 4.55
CA SER A 200 -0.96 9.18 3.26
C SER A 200 -0.07 8.22 2.49
N ASP A 201 -0.46 6.94 2.41
CA ASP A 201 0.21 5.94 1.57
C ASP A 201 -0.37 6.01 0.16
N GLU A 202 0.43 6.56 -0.76
CA GLU A 202 0.04 6.87 -2.14
C GLU A 202 0.78 5.99 -3.17
N ILE A 203 1.24 4.82 -2.77
CA ILE A 203 2.05 3.91 -3.62
C ILE A 203 1.39 3.55 -4.97
N TYR A 204 0.07 3.74 -5.10
CA TYR A 204 -0.69 3.55 -6.33
C TYR A 204 -1.04 4.87 -7.03
N SER A 205 -0.45 6.00 -6.67
CA SER A 205 -0.73 7.35 -7.19
C SER A 205 -0.78 7.44 -8.72
N GLN A 206 0.10 6.71 -9.42
CA GLN A 206 0.16 6.66 -10.88
C GLN A 206 -0.97 5.85 -11.53
N PHE A 207 -1.72 5.07 -10.76
CA PHE A 207 -2.83 4.23 -11.23
C PHE A 207 -4.16 4.76 -10.71
N VAL A 208 -4.45 6.02 -10.97
CA VAL A 208 -5.79 6.62 -10.85
C VAL A 208 -6.41 6.63 -12.25
N TYR A 209 -7.60 6.04 -12.39
CA TYR A 209 -8.26 5.84 -13.69
C TYR A 209 -9.36 6.86 -13.95
N ASP A 210 -10.11 7.18 -12.92
CA ASP A 210 -11.27 8.06 -13.00
C ASP A 210 -11.00 9.33 -12.19
N GLY A 211 -10.64 10.44 -12.85
CA GLY A 211 -10.34 11.73 -12.23
C GLY A 211 -8.88 11.90 -11.81
N GLU A 212 -8.64 12.59 -10.71
CA GLU A 212 -7.33 12.93 -10.17
C GLU A 212 -7.09 12.28 -8.81
N LEU A 213 -5.81 12.19 -8.40
CA LEU A 213 -5.45 11.76 -7.06
C LEU A 213 -5.80 12.86 -6.05
N ASN A 214 -6.75 12.58 -5.18
CA ASN A 214 -7.05 13.41 -4.02
C ASN A 214 -6.20 12.98 -2.84
N THR A 215 -5.45 13.90 -2.25
CA THR A 215 -4.57 13.66 -1.11
C THR A 215 -4.88 14.62 0.05
N PRO A 216 -4.83 14.17 1.30
CA PRO A 216 -4.95 15.07 2.45
C PRO A 216 -3.90 16.18 2.48
N ALA A 217 -2.76 15.97 1.81
CA ALA A 217 -1.67 16.95 1.72
C ALA A 217 -2.04 18.21 0.92
N ASP A 218 -3.04 18.16 0.05
CA ASP A 218 -3.54 19.33 -0.67
C ASP A 218 -4.25 20.33 0.27
N THR A 219 -4.75 19.87 1.43
CA THR A 219 -5.45 20.70 2.42
C THR A 219 -4.67 20.88 3.70
N ASN A 220 -4.01 19.82 4.21
CA ASN A 220 -3.26 19.85 5.47
C ASN A 220 -1.74 19.72 5.20
N PRO A 221 -0.97 20.82 5.34
CA PRO A 221 0.48 20.82 5.12
C PRO A 221 1.26 19.91 6.10
N GLN A 222 0.65 19.51 7.22
CA GLN A 222 1.26 18.57 8.17
C GLN A 222 1.12 17.10 7.77
N THR A 223 0.40 16.78 6.68
CA THR A 223 0.28 15.41 6.16
C THR A 223 1.63 14.89 5.70
N ILE A 224 1.99 13.67 6.09
CA ILE A 224 3.17 12.96 5.61
C ILE A 224 2.72 12.06 4.48
N VAL A 225 3.27 12.24 3.29
CA VAL A 225 2.98 11.42 2.10
C VAL A 225 4.10 10.40 1.93
N ILE A 226 3.73 9.16 1.68
CA ILE A 226 4.65 8.06 1.37
C ILE A 226 4.29 7.52 0.00
N ASP A 227 5.25 7.49 -0.91
CA ASP A 227 5.08 6.99 -2.27
C ASP A 227 6.36 6.27 -2.76
N GLY A 228 6.39 5.77 -3.96
CA GLY A 228 7.55 5.08 -4.51
C GLY A 228 7.33 4.50 -5.90
N PHE A 229 8.37 3.86 -6.40
CA PHE A 229 8.41 3.33 -7.75
C PHE A 229 8.07 1.84 -7.83
N SER A 230 7.76 1.20 -6.69
CA SER A 230 7.56 -0.26 -6.62
C SER A 230 6.40 -0.73 -7.49
N LYS A 231 5.30 0.02 -7.52
CA LYS A 231 4.09 -0.36 -8.27
C LYS A 231 4.08 0.30 -9.64
N SER A 232 4.33 1.59 -9.70
CA SER A 232 4.32 2.33 -10.97
C SER A 232 5.34 1.81 -11.99
N HIS A 233 6.53 1.38 -11.55
CA HIS A 233 7.62 0.96 -12.44
C HIS A 233 8.05 -0.51 -12.26
N ALA A 234 7.16 -1.36 -11.71
CA ALA A 234 7.39 -2.80 -11.53
C ALA A 234 8.68 -3.15 -10.73
N ARG A 235 9.06 -2.32 -9.75
CA ARG A 235 10.34 -2.42 -9.02
C ARG A 235 10.17 -2.91 -7.59
N THR A 236 9.23 -3.82 -7.35
CA THR A 236 8.90 -4.30 -6.00
C THR A 236 10.10 -4.87 -5.24
N GLY A 237 11.02 -5.56 -5.93
CA GLY A 237 12.24 -6.14 -5.37
C GLY A 237 13.39 -5.14 -5.17
N TRP A 238 13.34 -3.92 -5.73
CA TRP A 238 14.46 -2.97 -5.70
C TRP A 238 14.51 -2.12 -4.43
N ARG A 239 13.43 -2.12 -3.65
CA ARG A 239 13.36 -1.52 -2.31
C ARG A 239 13.70 -0.03 -2.26
N VAL A 240 13.15 0.79 -3.15
CA VAL A 240 13.25 2.25 -3.13
C VAL A 240 11.86 2.87 -3.11
N GLY A 241 11.61 3.70 -2.12
CA GLY A 241 10.48 4.59 -1.99
C GLY A 241 10.95 5.96 -1.53
N TRP A 242 10.04 6.84 -1.30
CA TRP A 242 10.29 8.16 -0.77
C TRP A 242 9.10 8.62 0.08
N LEU A 243 9.35 9.57 0.94
CA LEU A 243 8.33 10.29 1.66
C LEU A 243 8.64 11.78 1.66
N HIS A 244 7.62 12.58 1.91
CA HIS A 244 7.76 13.99 2.22
C HIS A 244 6.76 14.42 3.29
N GLY A 245 7.13 15.43 4.06
CA GLY A 245 6.30 15.96 5.13
C GLY A 245 7.00 17.09 5.87
N PRO A 246 6.48 17.49 7.03
CA PRO A 246 7.09 18.53 7.85
C PRO A 246 8.54 18.21 8.19
N LYS A 247 9.44 19.18 7.98
CA LYS A 247 10.89 19.00 8.10
C LYS A 247 11.31 18.38 9.43
N ALA A 248 10.78 18.84 10.55
CA ALA A 248 11.12 18.32 11.87
C ALA A 248 10.83 16.81 12.03
N VAL A 249 9.71 16.34 11.46
CA VAL A 249 9.33 14.92 11.48
C VAL A 249 10.24 14.11 10.57
N VAL A 250 10.49 14.61 9.36
CA VAL A 250 11.37 13.95 8.37
C VAL A 250 12.80 13.83 8.90
N GLU A 251 13.35 14.86 9.53
CA GLU A 251 14.69 14.80 10.15
C GLU A 251 14.77 13.74 11.25
N THR A 252 13.70 13.57 12.03
CA THR A 252 13.62 12.50 13.04
C THR A 252 13.61 11.12 12.37
N MET A 253 12.86 10.93 11.29
CA MET A 253 12.83 9.67 10.53
C MET A 253 14.21 9.37 9.89
N ILE A 254 14.91 10.37 9.36
CA ILE A 254 16.28 10.23 8.83
C ILE A 254 17.23 9.70 9.92
N LYS A 255 17.15 10.26 11.13
CA LYS A 255 17.95 9.79 12.27
C LYS A 255 17.66 8.31 12.60
N ILE A 256 16.39 7.89 12.59
CA ILE A 256 16.01 6.49 12.84
C ILE A 256 16.47 5.58 11.68
N GLN A 257 16.39 6.03 10.42
CA GLN A 257 16.90 5.25 9.29
C GLN A 257 18.38 4.97 9.41
N GLN A 258 19.17 5.92 9.92
CA GLN A 258 20.62 5.73 10.12
C GLN A 258 20.94 4.50 10.99
N TYR A 259 20.09 4.21 11.99
CA TYR A 259 20.28 3.09 12.91
C TYR A 259 19.48 1.83 12.54
N SER A 260 18.71 1.85 11.45
CA SER A 260 17.90 0.72 10.99
C SER A 260 18.33 0.24 9.60
N PHE A 261 17.94 0.97 8.56
CA PHE A 261 18.20 0.61 7.16
C PHE A 261 19.49 1.23 6.60
N VAL A 262 20.12 2.16 7.31
CA VAL A 262 21.28 2.97 6.89
C VAL A 262 20.93 3.90 5.73
N CYS A 263 20.67 3.35 4.54
CA CYS A 263 20.20 4.05 3.34
C CYS A 263 19.49 3.07 2.40
N ALA A 264 18.71 3.59 1.45
CA ALA A 264 18.19 2.78 0.36
C ALA A 264 19.32 2.33 -0.60
N PRO A 265 19.16 1.22 -1.35
CA PRO A 265 20.18 0.70 -2.27
C PRO A 265 20.60 1.75 -3.32
N GLN A 266 21.89 2.13 -3.34
CA GLN A 266 22.37 3.26 -4.14
C GLN A 266 22.14 3.08 -5.65
N PRO A 267 22.44 1.93 -6.30
CA PRO A 267 22.17 1.76 -7.72
C PRO A 267 20.68 1.92 -8.06
N ALA A 268 19.80 1.43 -7.19
CA ALA A 268 18.36 1.56 -7.37
C ALA A 268 17.86 3.00 -7.19
N GLN A 269 18.54 3.85 -6.43
CA GLN A 269 18.25 5.28 -6.35
C GLN A 269 18.58 6.00 -7.67
N TRP A 270 19.72 5.70 -8.30
CA TRP A 270 20.06 6.23 -9.63
C TRP A 270 19.06 5.81 -10.69
N ALA A 271 18.65 4.55 -10.67
CA ALA A 271 17.55 4.08 -11.51
C ALA A 271 16.22 4.77 -11.21
N SER A 272 15.97 5.17 -9.95
CA SER A 272 14.76 5.93 -9.60
C SER A 272 14.75 7.34 -10.20
N LEU A 273 15.92 7.95 -10.32
CA LEU A 273 16.05 9.24 -11.00
C LEU A 273 15.64 9.14 -12.49
N ALA A 274 16.07 8.07 -13.18
CA ALA A 274 15.64 7.79 -14.55
C ALA A 274 14.15 7.43 -14.66
N ALA A 275 13.61 6.72 -13.64
CA ALA A 275 12.20 6.34 -13.61
C ALA A 275 11.26 7.55 -13.61
N MET A 276 11.68 8.68 -13.05
CA MET A 276 10.88 9.92 -13.03
C MET A 276 10.62 10.52 -14.41
N ASP A 277 11.38 10.12 -15.43
CA ASP A 277 11.24 10.58 -16.81
C ASP A 277 10.51 9.56 -17.72
N VAL A 278 10.09 8.42 -17.17
CA VAL A 278 9.34 7.41 -17.93
C VAL A 278 7.86 7.77 -17.96
N ASP A 279 7.29 7.83 -19.16
CA ASP A 279 5.85 7.99 -19.31
C ASP A 279 5.10 6.73 -18.90
N MET A 280 4.24 6.84 -17.91
CA MET A 280 3.43 5.76 -17.35
C MET A 280 2.00 5.70 -17.94
N ALA A 281 1.64 6.59 -18.88
CA ALA A 281 0.28 6.69 -19.41
C ALA A 281 -0.20 5.38 -20.06
N GLY A 282 0.67 4.71 -20.82
CA GLY A 282 0.35 3.43 -21.46
C GLY A 282 0.06 2.33 -20.45
N TYR A 283 0.86 2.21 -19.40
CA TYR A 283 0.66 1.23 -18.33
C TYR A 283 -0.62 1.49 -17.53
N ARG A 284 -0.94 2.77 -17.28
CA ARG A 284 -2.20 3.16 -16.64
C ARG A 284 -3.40 2.79 -17.49
N ALA A 285 -3.36 3.07 -18.80
CA ALA A 285 -4.43 2.71 -19.73
C ALA A 285 -4.65 1.18 -19.83
N ASP A 286 -3.57 0.39 -19.81
CA ASP A 286 -3.63 -1.08 -19.78
C ASP A 286 -4.33 -1.60 -18.52
N TYR A 287 -3.97 -1.08 -17.33
CA TYR A 287 -4.66 -1.47 -16.10
C TYR A 287 -6.10 -1.00 -16.02
N GLN A 288 -6.42 0.16 -16.59
CA GLN A 288 -7.81 0.60 -16.72
C GLN A 288 -8.62 -0.37 -17.61
N HIS A 289 -8.05 -0.80 -18.73
CA HIS A 289 -8.67 -1.83 -19.61
C HIS A 289 -8.88 -3.15 -18.84
N LYS A 290 -7.87 -3.65 -18.13
CA LYS A 290 -7.95 -4.89 -17.32
C LYS A 290 -9.01 -4.79 -16.22
N ARG A 291 -9.10 -3.63 -15.56
CA ARG A 291 -10.19 -3.34 -14.61
C ARG A 291 -11.56 -3.48 -15.29
N ASP A 292 -11.76 -2.78 -16.39
CA ASP A 292 -13.05 -2.71 -17.06
C ASP A 292 -13.47 -4.09 -17.59
N MET A 293 -12.52 -4.86 -18.14
CA MET A 293 -12.75 -6.26 -18.54
C MET A 293 -13.21 -7.15 -17.37
N LEU A 294 -12.56 -7.00 -16.19
CA LEU A 294 -12.94 -7.75 -14.99
C LEU A 294 -14.34 -7.35 -14.49
N LEU A 295 -14.65 -6.04 -14.44
CA LEU A 295 -15.94 -5.53 -14.00
C LEU A 295 -17.08 -6.01 -14.92
N ASP A 296 -16.91 -5.91 -16.23
CA ASP A 296 -17.89 -6.38 -17.22
C ASP A 296 -18.07 -7.90 -17.12
N GLY A 297 -16.97 -8.61 -16.90
CA GLY A 297 -16.98 -10.05 -16.72
C GLY A 297 -17.74 -10.53 -15.49
N LEU A 298 -17.71 -9.78 -14.40
CA LEU A 298 -18.32 -10.16 -13.11
C LEU A 298 -19.67 -9.49 -12.83
N LYS A 299 -20.09 -8.54 -13.65
CA LYS A 299 -21.38 -7.85 -13.53
C LYS A 299 -22.55 -8.84 -13.54
N GLY A 300 -23.43 -8.71 -12.55
CA GLY A 300 -24.58 -9.59 -12.35
C GLY A 300 -24.29 -10.91 -11.64
N TYR A 301 -23.01 -11.25 -11.39
CA TYR A 301 -22.58 -12.42 -10.62
C TYR A 301 -22.12 -12.06 -9.21
N TYR A 302 -21.54 -10.87 -9.03
CA TYR A 302 -20.97 -10.42 -7.78
C TYR A 302 -21.37 -8.99 -7.45
N GLU A 303 -21.53 -8.71 -6.15
CA GLU A 303 -21.65 -7.34 -5.63
C GLU A 303 -20.25 -6.78 -5.42
N PHE A 304 -19.96 -5.61 -5.99
CA PHE A 304 -18.69 -4.90 -5.82
C PHE A 304 -18.82 -3.39 -6.04
N THR A 305 -17.94 -2.62 -5.41
CA THR A 305 -17.77 -1.20 -5.69
C THR A 305 -16.70 -1.04 -6.77
N LYS A 306 -16.96 -0.17 -7.78
CA LYS A 306 -16.01 0.08 -8.88
C LYS A 306 -14.72 0.69 -8.33
N PRO A 307 -13.54 0.08 -8.58
CA PRO A 307 -12.25 0.67 -8.23
C PRO A 307 -11.97 1.93 -9.07
N GLY A 308 -11.55 3.02 -8.40
CA GLY A 308 -11.07 4.24 -9.08
C GLY A 308 -9.57 4.20 -9.41
N GLY A 309 -8.82 3.24 -8.83
CA GLY A 309 -7.38 3.12 -9.02
C GLY A 309 -6.78 1.82 -8.50
N ALA A 310 -5.46 1.77 -8.35
CA ALA A 310 -4.66 0.59 -8.05
C ALA A 310 -4.88 -0.53 -9.07
N PHE A 311 -4.78 -1.80 -8.69
CA PHE A 311 -5.08 -2.95 -9.56
C PHE A 311 -5.78 -4.07 -8.75
N TYR A 312 -6.76 -3.67 -7.90
CA TYR A 312 -7.52 -4.58 -7.06
C TYR A 312 -9.02 -4.37 -7.21
N LEU A 313 -9.75 -5.48 -7.09
CA LEU A 313 -11.19 -5.51 -6.89
C LEU A 313 -11.47 -6.28 -5.60
N PHE A 314 -12.46 -5.83 -4.82
CA PHE A 314 -12.82 -6.40 -3.53
C PHE A 314 -14.30 -6.75 -3.47
N PRO A 315 -14.73 -7.82 -4.21
CA PRO A 315 -16.12 -8.21 -4.27
C PRO A 315 -16.55 -8.98 -3.02
N LYS A 316 -17.86 -8.93 -2.74
CA LYS A 316 -18.50 -9.74 -1.72
C LYS A 316 -18.57 -11.20 -2.17
N ALA A 317 -18.32 -12.13 -1.27
CA ALA A 317 -18.50 -13.56 -1.54
C ALA A 317 -20.00 -13.87 -1.83
N PRO A 318 -20.27 -14.72 -2.81
CA PRO A 318 -21.64 -15.00 -3.25
C PRO A 318 -22.36 -15.93 -2.26
N ASN A 319 -23.68 -16.07 -2.40
CA ASN A 319 -24.51 -17.07 -1.73
C ASN A 319 -24.42 -17.06 -0.19
N GLY A 320 -24.04 -15.91 0.41
CA GLY A 320 -23.88 -15.78 1.86
C GLY A 320 -22.65 -16.49 2.44
N LEU A 321 -21.73 -16.99 1.61
CA LEU A 321 -20.49 -17.61 2.04
C LEU A 321 -19.56 -16.61 2.73
N GLY A 322 -18.73 -17.11 3.64
CA GLY A 322 -17.56 -16.39 4.13
C GLY A 322 -16.48 -16.27 3.05
N GLY A 323 -15.70 -15.17 3.10
CA GLY A 323 -14.63 -14.95 2.12
C GLY A 323 -13.56 -16.06 2.16
N ALA A 324 -13.22 -16.57 3.32
CA ALA A 324 -12.25 -17.67 3.50
C ALA A 324 -12.76 -18.99 2.91
N GLU A 325 -14.04 -19.32 3.13
CA GLU A 325 -14.68 -20.50 2.57
C GLU A 325 -14.74 -20.41 1.04
N PHE A 326 -15.18 -19.26 0.51
CA PHE A 326 -15.25 -19.03 -0.92
C PHE A 326 -13.87 -19.15 -1.59
N VAL A 327 -12.83 -18.58 -1.00
CA VAL A 327 -11.46 -18.68 -1.53
C VAL A 327 -10.96 -20.13 -1.52
N THR A 328 -11.35 -20.94 -0.53
CA THR A 328 -11.03 -22.37 -0.52
C THR A 328 -11.63 -23.09 -1.72
N GLN A 329 -12.91 -22.83 -2.04
CA GLN A 329 -13.57 -23.38 -3.22
C GLN A 329 -12.92 -22.89 -4.54
N ALA A 330 -12.48 -21.62 -4.58
CA ALA A 330 -11.76 -21.08 -5.73
C ALA A 330 -10.42 -21.77 -5.96
N ILE A 331 -9.66 -22.05 -4.89
CA ILE A 331 -8.39 -22.80 -4.96
C ILE A 331 -8.60 -24.21 -5.49
N GLU A 332 -9.66 -24.92 -5.09
CA GLU A 332 -10.00 -26.25 -5.60
C GLU A 332 -10.29 -26.23 -7.12
N LYS A 333 -10.77 -25.11 -7.64
CA LYS A 333 -10.96 -24.87 -9.09
C LYS A 333 -9.71 -24.32 -9.79
N GLY A 334 -8.57 -24.23 -9.10
CA GLY A 334 -7.31 -23.73 -9.64
C GLY A 334 -7.22 -22.20 -9.74
N LEU A 335 -8.08 -21.45 -9.07
CA LEU A 335 -8.05 -19.98 -9.01
C LEU A 335 -7.46 -19.52 -7.66
N LEU A 336 -6.43 -18.69 -7.73
CA LEU A 336 -5.79 -18.08 -6.56
C LEU A 336 -6.25 -16.62 -6.41
N ILE A 337 -6.94 -16.34 -5.33
CA ILE A 337 -7.40 -15.04 -4.85
C ILE A 337 -7.16 -14.95 -3.35
N ILE A 338 -7.34 -13.80 -2.72
CA ILE A 338 -7.05 -13.61 -1.29
C ILE A 338 -8.36 -13.42 -0.51
N PRO A 339 -8.58 -14.15 0.60
CA PRO A 339 -9.77 -13.94 1.42
C PRO A 339 -9.75 -12.58 2.11
N GLY A 340 -10.93 -11.99 2.28
CA GLY A 340 -11.09 -10.63 2.79
C GLY A 340 -10.66 -10.45 4.23
N ASN A 341 -10.78 -11.50 5.06
CA ASN A 341 -10.34 -11.48 6.46
C ASN A 341 -8.81 -11.28 6.65
N VAL A 342 -8.04 -11.33 5.58
CA VAL A 342 -6.63 -10.91 5.56
C VAL A 342 -6.50 -9.39 5.67
N PHE A 343 -7.51 -8.65 5.23
CA PHE A 343 -7.52 -7.18 5.10
C PHE A 343 -8.59 -6.52 5.99
N SER A 344 -9.38 -7.29 6.72
CA SER A 344 -10.55 -6.82 7.45
C SER A 344 -10.84 -7.70 8.65
N ASN A 345 -11.56 -7.14 9.63
CA ASN A 345 -12.19 -7.93 10.70
C ASN A 345 -13.43 -8.69 10.19
N ARG A 346 -13.89 -8.43 8.95
CA ARG A 346 -15.03 -9.13 8.35
C ARG A 346 -14.55 -10.23 7.41
N ASP A 347 -15.24 -11.36 7.41
CA ASP A 347 -15.01 -12.47 6.47
C ASP A 347 -16.13 -12.56 5.45
N THR A 348 -16.38 -11.46 4.73
CA THR A 348 -17.52 -11.34 3.78
C THR A 348 -17.11 -11.08 2.34
N HIS A 349 -15.84 -10.76 2.10
CA HIS A 349 -15.31 -10.35 0.80
C HIS A 349 -14.05 -11.14 0.46
N PHE A 350 -13.54 -10.94 -0.75
CA PHE A 350 -12.26 -11.46 -1.21
C PHE A 350 -11.59 -10.46 -2.14
N ARG A 351 -10.27 -10.50 -2.25
CA ARG A 351 -9.52 -9.61 -3.13
C ARG A 351 -9.07 -10.32 -4.39
N ILE A 352 -9.33 -9.70 -5.53
CA ILE A 352 -8.79 -10.03 -6.85
C ILE A 352 -7.74 -8.99 -7.22
N SER A 353 -6.56 -9.42 -7.67
CA SER A 353 -5.60 -8.56 -8.37
C SER A 353 -5.74 -8.76 -9.86
N TYR A 354 -5.98 -7.70 -10.62
CA TYR A 354 -6.00 -7.75 -12.08
C TYR A 354 -4.66 -7.35 -12.72
N ALA A 355 -3.58 -7.33 -11.93
CA ALA A 355 -2.22 -7.25 -12.44
C ALA A 355 -1.79 -8.62 -12.99
N ALA A 356 -2.36 -9.00 -14.13
CA ALA A 356 -2.15 -10.26 -14.83
C ALA A 356 -2.41 -10.08 -16.32
N SER A 357 -2.04 -11.05 -17.16
CA SER A 357 -2.39 -10.99 -18.60
C SER A 357 -3.89 -11.08 -18.82
N ASP A 358 -4.39 -10.47 -19.90
CA ASP A 358 -5.81 -10.53 -20.29
C ASP A 358 -6.33 -11.96 -20.34
N LYS A 359 -5.51 -12.90 -20.88
CA LYS A 359 -5.83 -14.33 -20.91
C LYS A 359 -6.03 -14.91 -19.50
N THR A 360 -5.19 -14.51 -18.55
CA THR A 360 -5.30 -14.98 -17.15
C THR A 360 -6.55 -14.42 -16.49
N ILE A 361 -6.85 -13.14 -16.71
CA ILE A 361 -8.05 -12.48 -16.20
C ILE A 361 -9.30 -13.14 -16.77
N GLN A 362 -9.33 -13.42 -18.09
CA GLN A 362 -10.47 -14.07 -18.75
C GLN A 362 -10.74 -15.47 -18.17
N ARG A 363 -9.70 -16.30 -17.98
CA ARG A 363 -9.82 -17.61 -17.31
C ARG A 363 -10.35 -17.46 -15.86
N GLY A 364 -9.89 -16.42 -15.15
CA GLY A 364 -10.36 -16.14 -13.81
C GLY A 364 -11.85 -15.76 -13.76
N ILE A 365 -12.31 -14.94 -14.72
CA ILE A 365 -13.73 -14.58 -14.87
C ILE A 365 -14.59 -15.82 -15.10
N GLU A 366 -14.14 -16.74 -15.98
CA GLU A 366 -14.87 -17.98 -16.28
C GLU A 366 -15.05 -18.85 -15.02
N ILE A 367 -13.97 -19.04 -14.24
CA ILE A 367 -14.04 -19.81 -12.99
C ILE A 367 -14.93 -19.10 -11.97
N LEU A 368 -14.80 -17.78 -11.80
CA LEU A 368 -15.61 -17.02 -10.85
C LEU A 368 -17.11 -17.09 -11.21
N ARG A 369 -17.49 -17.00 -12.49
CA ARG A 369 -18.90 -17.15 -12.92
C ARG A 369 -19.45 -18.53 -12.56
N GLN A 370 -18.68 -19.60 -12.73
CA GLN A 370 -19.08 -20.95 -12.32
C GLN A 370 -19.26 -21.10 -10.82
N LEU A 371 -18.48 -20.37 -10.02
CA LEU A 371 -18.56 -20.41 -8.55
C LEU A 371 -19.73 -19.57 -7.99
N ALA A 372 -20.26 -18.63 -8.77
CA ALA A 372 -21.40 -17.79 -8.36
C ALA A 372 -22.74 -18.37 -8.77
N SER A 373 -22.77 -19.35 -9.71
CA SER A 373 -23.96 -20.06 -10.20
C SER A 373 -24.31 -21.23 -9.29
#